data_fe3c860478f04d096e57d41eb6240058
#
_entry.id   fe3c860478f04d096e57d41eb6240058
#
_cell.length_a   1.000
_cell.length_b   1.000
_cell.length_c   1.000
_cell.angle_alpha   90.00
_cell.angle_beta   90.00
_cell.angle_gamma   90.00
#
_symmetry.space_group_name_H-M   'P 1'
#
loop_
_entity.id
_entity.type
_entity.pdbx_description
1 polymer ?
#
loop_
_entity_poly.entity_id
_entity_poly.type
_entity_poly.pdbx_seq_one_letter_code
_entity_poly.pdbx_strand_id
1 'polypeptide(L)'
;MRWSIHQLHQLQHKGLTIDEMADVSELKEVDASIRDISPVRIHGRADVSAKKFTFHLTIEGTMQLPCSRTLVDVSYPFAIESTETFFLNDYDATDEESHVVQGDAIDLMPIVKELILLEVPMQVFSEQPDHPDAVPQSGKGWTVISEEEYENKIDPRLAKLAKFFENNNES
;
A
#
# COMPACT_ATOMS: atom_id res chain seq x y z
N MET A 1 16.86 -2.91 10.75
CA MET A 1 16.98 -4.37 10.48
C MET A 1 18.17 -4.61 9.56
N ARG A 2 19.34 -4.85 10.18
CA ARG A 2 20.60 -4.95 9.42
C ARG A 2 21.40 -6.17 9.88
N TRP A 3 21.86 -7.00 8.95
CA TRP A 3 22.68 -8.17 9.20
C TRP A 3 23.93 -8.15 8.31
N SER A 4 25.08 -8.53 8.88
CA SER A 4 26.26 -8.74 8.06
C SER A 4 26.14 -10.04 7.26
N ILE A 5 26.75 -10.07 6.09
CA ILE A 5 26.82 -11.29 5.23
C ILE A 5 27.38 -12.47 6.04
N HIS A 6 28.39 -12.21 6.89
CA HIS A 6 28.99 -13.25 7.72
C HIS A 6 27.98 -13.84 8.74
N GLN A 7 27.16 -13.02 9.38
CA GLN A 7 26.11 -13.48 10.30
C GLN A 7 25.07 -14.31 9.56
N LEU A 8 24.64 -13.89 8.35
CA LEU A 8 23.68 -14.63 7.54
C LEU A 8 24.23 -15.99 7.14
N HIS A 9 25.49 -16.08 6.71
CA HIS A 9 26.12 -17.37 6.39
C HIS A 9 26.22 -18.32 7.59
N GLN A 10 26.43 -17.81 8.82
CA GLN A 10 26.41 -18.65 10.02
C GLN A 10 25.03 -19.23 10.30
N LEU A 11 23.96 -18.54 9.86
CA LEU A 11 22.57 -18.98 10.01
C LEU A 11 22.06 -19.88 8.88
N GLN A 12 22.90 -20.16 7.85
CA GLN A 12 22.55 -20.96 6.69
C GLN A 12 21.89 -22.31 7.04
N HIS A 13 22.33 -22.96 8.11
CA HIS A 13 21.81 -24.29 8.53
C HIS A 13 20.63 -24.18 9.51
N LYS A 14 20.46 -23.04 10.19
CA LYS A 14 19.40 -22.85 11.20
C LYS A 14 18.17 -22.12 10.64
N GLY A 15 18.34 -21.44 9.50
CA GLY A 15 17.38 -20.46 9.03
C GLY A 15 17.38 -19.19 9.89
N LEU A 16 16.97 -18.08 9.34
CA LEU A 16 16.74 -16.84 10.08
C LEU A 16 15.23 -16.58 10.12
N THR A 17 14.66 -16.55 11.30
CA THR A 17 13.29 -16.06 11.52
C THR A 17 13.35 -14.61 11.97
N ILE A 18 12.51 -13.80 11.39
CA ILE A 18 12.38 -12.37 11.68
C ILE A 18 11.03 -12.17 12.34
N ASP A 19 10.98 -11.45 13.45
CA ASP A 19 9.74 -10.99 14.09
C ASP A 19 10.09 -9.75 14.92
N GLU A 20 9.94 -8.60 14.32
CA GLU A 20 10.35 -7.31 14.89
C GLU A 20 9.25 -6.25 14.69
N MET A 21 9.18 -5.32 15.63
CA MET A 21 8.39 -4.09 15.49
C MET A 21 9.31 -2.96 15.04
N ALA A 22 8.93 -2.27 13.98
CA ALA A 22 9.69 -1.15 13.44
C ALA A 22 8.87 0.14 13.48
N ASP A 23 9.52 1.23 13.89
CA ASP A 23 8.98 2.58 13.75
C ASP A 23 9.24 3.07 12.32
N VAL A 24 8.18 3.45 11.65
CA VAL A 24 8.19 3.97 10.28
C VAL A 24 7.52 5.35 10.19
N SER A 25 7.43 6.07 11.31
CA SER A 25 6.78 7.38 11.42
C SER A 25 7.36 8.45 10.48
N GLU A 26 8.61 8.29 10.05
CA GLU A 26 9.25 9.16 9.06
C GLU A 26 8.58 9.13 7.67
N LEU A 27 7.79 8.08 7.36
CA LEU A 27 7.05 8.01 6.09
C LEU A 27 6.03 9.13 5.94
N LYS A 28 5.56 9.72 7.03
CA LYS A 28 4.70 10.92 7.02
C LYS A 28 5.38 12.15 6.41
N GLU A 29 6.70 12.20 6.46
CA GLU A 29 7.49 13.28 5.84
C GLU A 29 7.73 13.03 4.35
N VAL A 30 7.69 11.75 3.94
CA VAL A 30 7.90 11.34 2.55
C VAL A 30 6.62 11.45 1.74
N ASP A 31 5.50 10.98 2.31
CA ASP A 31 4.17 11.04 1.67
C ASP A 31 3.19 11.82 2.56
N ALA A 32 2.80 13.00 2.11
CA ALA A 32 1.86 13.89 2.80
C ALA A 32 0.43 13.32 2.90
N SER A 33 0.09 12.26 2.16
CA SER A 33 -1.19 11.56 2.29
C SER A 33 -1.25 10.72 3.57
N ILE A 34 -0.13 10.32 4.12
CA ILE A 34 -0.05 9.58 5.38
C ILE A 34 -0.11 10.57 6.54
N ARG A 35 -1.26 10.70 7.19
CA ARG A 35 -1.40 11.58 8.36
C ARG A 35 -0.79 10.99 9.61
N ASP A 36 -0.93 9.69 9.79
CA ASP A 36 -0.28 8.94 10.86
C ASP A 36 -0.07 7.48 10.44
N ILE A 37 0.91 6.81 11.07
CA ILE A 37 1.21 5.40 10.85
C ILE A 37 1.64 4.76 12.16
N SER A 38 1.05 3.60 12.47
CA SER A 38 1.46 2.81 13.62
C SER A 38 2.83 2.17 13.40
N PRO A 39 3.56 1.80 14.47
CA PRO A 39 4.66 0.86 14.33
C PRO A 39 4.19 -0.39 13.58
N VAL A 40 5.00 -0.86 12.64
CA VAL A 40 4.69 -2.03 11.80
C VAL A 40 5.34 -3.27 12.36
N ARG A 41 4.62 -4.39 12.30
CA ARG A 41 5.18 -5.70 12.59
C ARG A 41 5.75 -6.29 11.32
N ILE A 42 7.02 -6.67 11.38
CA ILE A 42 7.73 -7.31 10.27
C ILE A 42 8.08 -8.72 10.71
N HIS A 43 7.46 -9.71 10.10
CA HIS A 43 7.74 -11.10 10.40
C HIS A 43 7.99 -11.89 9.12
N GLY A 44 8.78 -12.95 9.25
CA GLY A 44 9.14 -13.76 8.10
C GLY A 44 10.33 -14.65 8.33
N ARG A 45 10.93 -15.08 7.23
CA ARG A 45 12.10 -15.95 7.23
C ARG A 45 13.08 -15.53 6.15
N ALA A 46 14.36 -15.88 6.36
CA ALA A 46 15.37 -15.74 5.33
C ALA A 46 15.95 -17.11 4.96
N ASP A 47 15.99 -17.39 3.67
CA ASP A 47 16.67 -18.52 3.08
C ASP A 47 18.05 -18.07 2.61
N VAL A 48 19.09 -18.64 3.23
CA VAL A 48 20.49 -18.28 3.02
C VAL A 48 21.17 -19.29 2.10
N SER A 49 21.68 -18.83 0.98
CA SER A 49 22.49 -19.62 0.05
C SER A 49 23.91 -19.04 -0.08
N ALA A 50 24.82 -19.78 -0.73
CA ALA A 50 26.19 -19.32 -0.89
C ALA A 50 26.33 -18.03 -1.72
N LYS A 51 25.39 -17.77 -2.64
CA LYS A 51 25.43 -16.64 -3.58
C LYS A 51 24.29 -15.63 -3.43
N LYS A 52 23.20 -16.02 -2.75
CA LYS A 52 22.00 -15.21 -2.60
C LYS A 52 21.34 -15.38 -1.24
N PHE A 53 20.63 -14.35 -0.81
CA PHE A 53 19.80 -14.32 0.38
C PHE A 53 18.38 -13.97 -0.04
N THR A 54 17.41 -14.82 0.27
CA THR A 54 16.01 -14.59 -0.04
C THR A 54 15.24 -14.37 1.24
N PHE A 55 14.59 -13.21 1.38
CA PHE A 55 13.76 -12.84 2.52
C PHE A 55 12.29 -12.94 2.13
N HIS A 56 11.54 -13.79 2.83
CA HIS A 56 10.09 -13.85 2.73
C HIS A 56 9.52 -13.06 3.91
N LEU A 57 8.92 -11.93 3.62
CA LEU A 57 8.49 -10.95 4.62
C LEU A 57 6.98 -10.78 4.57
N THR A 58 6.38 -10.62 5.75
CA THR A 58 5.03 -10.10 5.91
C THR A 58 5.12 -8.86 6.79
N ILE A 59 4.58 -7.75 6.31
CA ILE A 59 4.60 -6.44 6.97
C ILE A 59 3.17 -6.05 7.28
N GLU A 60 2.84 -5.91 8.56
CA GLU A 60 1.50 -5.58 9.03
C GLU A 60 1.49 -4.27 9.80
N GLY A 61 0.49 -3.44 9.54
CA GLY A 61 0.35 -2.15 10.21
C GLY A 61 -0.97 -1.47 9.92
N THR A 62 -1.10 -0.25 10.40
CA THR A 62 -2.26 0.60 10.16
C THR A 62 -1.79 2.02 9.89
N MET A 63 -2.30 2.62 8.82
CA MET A 63 -2.06 4.03 8.52
C MET A 63 -3.35 4.83 8.59
N GLN A 64 -3.25 6.11 8.88
CA GLN A 64 -4.35 7.06 8.84
C GLN A 64 -4.24 7.89 7.56
N LEU A 65 -5.26 7.79 6.73
CA LEU A 65 -5.33 8.46 5.43
C LEU A 65 -6.53 9.39 5.38
N PRO A 66 -6.46 10.54 4.70
CA PRO A 66 -7.62 11.41 4.53
C PRO A 66 -8.62 10.77 3.55
N CYS A 67 -9.89 10.74 3.94
CA CYS A 67 -10.97 10.38 3.03
C CYS A 67 -10.92 11.26 1.77
N SER A 68 -10.95 10.67 0.60
CA SER A 68 -10.87 11.40 -0.67
C SER A 68 -12.05 12.34 -0.93
N ARG A 69 -13.16 12.14 -0.22
CA ARG A 69 -14.39 12.94 -0.34
C ARG A 69 -14.58 13.91 0.81
N THR A 70 -14.36 13.47 2.06
CA THR A 70 -14.71 14.25 3.26
C THR A 70 -13.51 14.82 4.00
N LEU A 71 -12.29 14.38 3.65
CA LEU A 71 -11.01 14.69 4.31
C LEU A 71 -10.92 14.24 5.79
N VAL A 72 -11.90 13.48 6.28
CA VAL A 72 -11.86 12.86 7.59
C VAL A 72 -10.83 11.73 7.59
N ASP A 73 -10.16 11.52 8.73
CA ASP A 73 -9.16 10.46 8.86
C ASP A 73 -9.81 9.08 8.82
N VAL A 74 -9.32 8.25 7.92
CA VAL A 74 -9.72 6.85 7.76
C VAL A 74 -8.58 5.95 8.20
N SER A 75 -8.90 5.00 9.06
CA SER A 75 -7.96 3.96 9.48
C SER A 75 -7.86 2.90 8.39
N TYR A 76 -6.69 2.76 7.80
CA TYR A 76 -6.39 1.80 6.74
C TYR A 76 -5.41 0.73 7.25
N PRO A 77 -5.89 -0.46 7.65
CA PRO A 77 -5.04 -1.59 7.98
C PRO A 77 -4.46 -2.19 6.71
N PHE A 78 -3.20 -2.61 6.76
CA PHE A 78 -2.53 -3.24 5.63
C PHE A 78 -1.72 -4.46 6.07
N ALA A 79 -1.58 -5.42 5.15
CA ALA A 79 -0.71 -6.58 5.27
C ALA A 79 -0.05 -6.83 3.91
N ILE A 80 1.27 -6.65 3.85
CA ILE A 80 2.07 -6.77 2.64
C ILE A 80 2.88 -8.05 2.72
N GLU A 81 2.78 -8.90 1.72
CA GLU A 81 3.66 -10.07 1.56
C GLU A 81 4.65 -9.79 0.43
N SER A 82 5.94 -9.92 0.73
CA SER A 82 7.01 -9.71 -0.25
C SER A 82 8.10 -10.75 -0.15
N THR A 83 8.76 -10.99 -1.28
CA THR A 83 9.92 -11.86 -1.37
C THR A 83 11.07 -11.10 -2.01
N GLU A 84 12.06 -10.73 -1.19
CA GLU A 84 13.19 -9.92 -1.59
C GLU A 84 14.44 -10.77 -1.72
N THR A 85 15.09 -10.72 -2.88
CA THR A 85 16.31 -11.50 -3.14
C THR A 85 17.51 -10.57 -3.32
N PHE A 86 18.55 -10.85 -2.54
CA PHE A 86 19.84 -10.14 -2.58
C PHE A 86 20.92 -11.05 -3.13
N PHE A 87 21.61 -10.59 -4.15
CA PHE A 87 22.77 -11.28 -4.73
C PHE A 87 24.07 -10.66 -4.24
N LEU A 88 25.06 -11.51 -3.98
CA LEU A 88 26.40 -11.06 -3.60
C LEU A 88 27.16 -10.40 -4.74
N ASN A 89 26.85 -10.79 -5.98
CA ASN A 89 27.51 -10.28 -7.19
C ASN A 89 26.46 -9.86 -8.21
N ASP A 90 26.77 -8.80 -8.93
CA ASP A 90 25.94 -8.23 -10.00
C ASP A 90 25.70 -9.21 -11.16
N TYR A 91 26.66 -10.09 -11.44
CA TYR A 91 26.56 -11.10 -12.53
C TYR A 91 25.52 -12.19 -12.27
N ASP A 92 25.13 -12.43 -11.03
CA ASP A 92 24.15 -13.44 -10.64
C ASP A 92 22.71 -12.85 -10.57
N ALA A 93 22.58 -11.51 -10.58
CA ALA A 93 21.29 -10.79 -10.58
C ALA A 93 20.72 -10.80 -12.00
N THR A 94 19.74 -11.68 -12.26
CA THR A 94 19.13 -11.85 -13.58
C THR A 94 17.77 -11.17 -13.71
N ASP A 95 17.14 -10.79 -12.60
CA ASP A 95 15.81 -10.22 -12.55
C ASP A 95 15.85 -8.76 -12.10
N GLU A 96 14.98 -7.93 -12.69
CA GLU A 96 14.85 -6.50 -12.35
C GLU A 96 14.41 -6.26 -10.90
N GLU A 97 13.79 -7.25 -10.26
CA GLU A 97 13.34 -7.21 -8.85
C GLU A 97 14.41 -7.68 -7.85
N SER A 98 15.63 -7.97 -8.31
CA SER A 98 16.71 -8.45 -7.46
C SER A 98 17.61 -7.31 -7.00
N HIS A 99 18.05 -7.39 -5.75
CA HIS A 99 18.98 -6.42 -5.15
C HIS A 99 20.41 -6.96 -5.19
N VAL A 100 21.36 -6.09 -5.45
CA VAL A 100 22.79 -6.42 -5.29
C VAL A 100 23.25 -5.87 -3.94
N VAL A 101 23.90 -6.72 -3.15
CA VAL A 101 24.42 -6.34 -1.84
C VAL A 101 25.51 -5.27 -2.00
N GLN A 102 25.29 -4.11 -1.42
CA GLN A 102 26.27 -3.05 -1.36
C GLN A 102 27.06 -3.11 -0.05
N GLY A 103 28.32 -3.55 -0.14
CA GLY A 103 29.19 -3.70 1.03
C GLY A 103 29.09 -5.08 1.70
N ASP A 104 29.15 -5.10 3.03
CA ASP A 104 29.25 -6.31 3.86
C ASP A 104 27.99 -6.63 4.69
N ALA A 105 26.90 -5.87 4.47
CA ALA A 105 25.66 -6.01 5.22
C ALA A 105 24.42 -5.77 4.36
N ILE A 106 23.33 -6.43 4.70
CA ILE A 106 21.98 -6.24 4.14
C ILE A 106 21.15 -5.46 5.15
N ASP A 107 20.52 -4.38 4.70
CA ASP A 107 19.54 -3.61 5.47
C ASP A 107 18.19 -3.68 4.77
N LEU A 108 17.19 -4.24 5.46
CA LEU A 108 15.83 -4.38 4.94
C LEU A 108 14.96 -3.13 5.16
N MET A 109 15.36 -2.20 6.04
CA MET A 109 14.50 -1.06 6.36
C MET A 109 14.17 -0.16 5.16
N PRO A 110 15.10 0.15 4.23
CA PRO A 110 14.76 0.92 3.05
C PRO A 110 13.67 0.26 2.20
N ILE A 111 13.77 -1.06 1.99
CA ILE A 111 12.82 -1.84 1.18
C ILE A 111 11.46 -1.92 1.89
N VAL A 112 11.44 -2.18 3.20
CA VAL A 112 10.20 -2.18 3.99
C VAL A 112 9.46 -0.85 3.86
N LYS A 113 10.17 0.27 3.93
CA LYS A 113 9.57 1.61 3.75
C LYS A 113 9.03 1.81 2.34
N GLU A 114 9.77 1.39 1.33
CA GLU A 114 9.34 1.44 -0.07
C GLU A 114 8.07 0.63 -0.29
N LEU A 115 8.01 -0.61 0.21
CA LEU A 115 6.82 -1.46 0.12
C LEU A 115 5.60 -0.83 0.80
N ILE A 116 5.78 -0.20 1.97
CA ILE A 116 4.68 0.50 2.66
C ILE A 116 4.20 1.71 1.85
N LEU A 117 5.10 2.47 1.22
CA LEU A 117 4.72 3.60 0.36
C LEU A 117 3.95 3.15 -0.88
N LEU A 118 4.33 2.00 -1.46
CA LEU A 118 3.61 1.41 -2.60
C LEU A 118 2.21 0.89 -2.23
N GLU A 119 1.99 0.55 -0.96
CA GLU A 119 0.69 0.08 -0.46
C GLU A 119 -0.31 1.22 -0.23
N VAL A 120 0.15 2.48 -0.19
CA VAL A 120 -0.75 3.63 -0.02
C VAL A 120 -1.75 3.69 -1.18
N PRO A 121 -3.06 3.52 -0.93
CA PRO A 121 -4.05 3.51 -1.99
C PRO A 121 -4.27 4.92 -2.56
N MET A 122 -4.55 5.01 -3.85
CA MET A 122 -4.81 6.30 -4.51
C MET A 122 -6.05 7.00 -3.94
N GLN A 123 -7.02 6.25 -3.43
CA GLN A 123 -8.27 6.77 -2.89
C GLN A 123 -8.74 5.93 -1.70
N VAL A 124 -9.19 6.61 -0.64
CA VAL A 124 -9.82 6.01 0.54
C VAL A 124 -11.12 6.72 0.81
N PHE A 125 -12.16 5.98 1.15
CA PHE A 125 -13.46 6.52 1.48
C PHE A 125 -13.87 6.15 2.91
N SER A 126 -14.40 7.12 3.64
CA SER A 126 -15.01 6.88 4.95
C SER A 126 -16.36 6.21 4.79
N GLU A 127 -16.65 5.22 5.63
CA GLU A 127 -17.99 4.63 5.75
C GLU A 127 -19.02 5.59 6.34
N GLN A 128 -18.57 6.69 6.97
CA GLN A 128 -19.41 7.71 7.60
C GLN A 128 -19.29 9.04 6.82
N PRO A 129 -20.12 9.26 5.79
CA PRO A 129 -20.06 10.48 4.98
C PRO A 129 -20.48 11.75 5.75
N ASP A 130 -21.26 11.62 6.82
CA ASP A 130 -21.81 12.73 7.61
C ASP A 130 -21.01 13.01 8.89
N HIS A 131 -19.71 12.74 8.90
CA HIS A 131 -18.86 13.04 10.05
C HIS A 131 -18.82 14.54 10.35
N PRO A 132 -18.87 14.98 11.65
CA PRO A 132 -18.88 16.41 12.03
C PRO A 132 -17.70 17.22 11.47
N ASP A 133 -16.54 16.59 11.31
CA ASP A 133 -15.31 17.21 10.80
C ASP A 133 -15.17 17.10 9.27
N ALA A 134 -16.19 16.54 8.58
CA ALA A 134 -16.18 16.46 7.13
C ALA A 134 -16.28 17.85 6.49
N VAL A 135 -15.53 18.06 5.42
CA VAL A 135 -15.67 19.27 4.63
C VAL A 135 -17.07 19.36 4.03
N PRO A 136 -17.65 20.58 3.87
CA PRO A 136 -18.96 20.74 3.24
C PRO A 136 -19.01 20.03 1.88
N GLN A 137 -20.06 19.25 1.66
CA GLN A 137 -20.25 18.52 0.39
C GLN A 137 -20.95 19.37 -0.69
N SER A 138 -21.39 20.55 -0.34
CA SER A 138 -22.01 21.49 -1.26
C SER A 138 -21.79 22.94 -0.84
N GLY A 139 -21.87 23.86 -1.79
CA GLY A 139 -21.76 25.29 -1.58
C GLY A 139 -22.43 26.09 -2.69
N LYS A 140 -22.30 27.43 -2.65
CA LYS A 140 -22.91 28.29 -3.65
C LYS A 140 -22.28 28.03 -5.04
N GLY A 141 -23.00 27.29 -5.88
CA GLY A 141 -22.59 27.01 -7.26
C GLY A 141 -21.80 25.69 -7.45
N TRP A 142 -21.65 24.85 -6.41
CA TRP A 142 -21.00 23.56 -6.51
C TRP A 142 -21.61 22.53 -5.57
N THR A 143 -21.54 21.25 -5.95
CA THR A 143 -21.95 20.09 -5.13
C THR A 143 -21.05 18.92 -5.49
N VAL A 144 -20.58 18.19 -4.47
CA VAL A 144 -19.89 16.92 -4.67
C VAL A 144 -20.92 15.87 -5.03
N ILE A 145 -20.73 15.21 -6.18
CA ILE A 145 -21.63 14.14 -6.68
C ILE A 145 -20.95 12.81 -6.39
N SER A 146 -21.63 11.89 -5.69
CA SER A 146 -21.16 10.51 -5.52
C SER A 146 -21.34 9.71 -6.81
N GLU A 147 -20.55 8.63 -6.99
CA GLU A 147 -20.69 7.75 -8.15
C GLU A 147 -22.10 7.16 -8.25
N GLU A 148 -22.72 6.78 -7.13
CA GLU A 148 -24.09 6.27 -7.10
C GLU A 148 -25.13 7.29 -7.58
N GLU A 149 -24.93 8.58 -7.31
CA GLU A 149 -25.80 9.65 -7.82
C GLU A 149 -25.54 9.92 -9.31
N TYR A 150 -24.33 9.65 -9.78
CA TYR A 150 -23.97 9.82 -11.20
C TYR A 150 -24.57 8.71 -12.08
N GLU A 151 -24.55 7.47 -11.61
CA GLU A 151 -25.12 6.31 -12.31
C GLU A 151 -26.65 6.40 -12.43
N ASN A 152 -27.33 7.01 -11.46
CA ASN A 152 -28.77 7.17 -11.45
C ASN A 152 -29.28 8.44 -12.19
N LYS A 153 -28.42 9.35 -12.60
CA LYS A 153 -28.80 10.54 -13.37
C LYS A 153 -28.80 10.22 -14.87
N ILE A 154 -29.99 9.94 -15.40
CA ILE A 154 -30.20 9.90 -16.85
C ILE A 154 -30.05 11.34 -17.37
N ASP A 155 -29.10 11.59 -18.28
CA ASP A 155 -28.97 12.87 -18.95
C ASP A 155 -30.34 13.26 -19.55
N PRO A 156 -30.90 14.44 -19.23
CA PRO A 156 -32.20 14.89 -19.77
C PRO A 156 -32.27 14.86 -21.29
N ARG A 157 -31.12 14.96 -21.97
CA ARG A 157 -31.00 14.86 -23.42
C ARG A 157 -31.23 13.42 -23.92
N LEU A 158 -30.88 12.42 -23.10
CA LEU A 158 -31.01 11.00 -23.40
C LEU A 158 -32.36 10.42 -22.90
N ALA A 159 -33.12 11.13 -22.09
CA ALA A 159 -34.41 10.68 -21.56
C ALA A 159 -35.41 10.37 -22.65
N LYS A 160 -35.32 11.03 -23.81
CA LYS A 160 -36.16 10.73 -24.98
C LYS A 160 -35.79 9.39 -25.68
N LEU A 161 -34.51 9.00 -25.59
CA LEU A 161 -34.04 7.71 -26.14
C LEU A 161 -34.46 6.54 -25.26
N ALA A 162 -34.46 6.70 -23.94
CA ALA A 162 -34.96 5.68 -23.01
C ALA A 162 -36.41 5.31 -23.31
N LYS A 163 -37.27 6.32 -23.53
CA LYS A 163 -38.68 6.09 -23.95
C LYS A 163 -38.84 5.42 -25.30
N PHE A 164 -37.90 5.55 -26.22
CA PHE A 164 -37.95 4.94 -27.52
C PHE A 164 -37.72 3.41 -27.47
N PHE A 165 -36.87 2.97 -26.53
CA PHE A 165 -36.61 1.53 -26.32
C PHE A 165 -37.72 0.83 -25.53
N GLU A 166 -38.42 1.53 -24.62
CA GLU A 166 -39.55 0.98 -23.89
C GLU A 166 -40.73 0.68 -24.87
N ASN A 167 -40.98 1.55 -25.86
CA ASN A 167 -42.07 1.37 -26.83
C ASN A 167 -41.82 0.30 -27.89
N ASN A 168 -40.58 -0.21 -28.05
CA ASN A 168 -40.26 -1.24 -29.01
C ASN A 168 -40.30 -2.68 -28.45
N ASN A 169 -40.61 -2.85 -27.17
CA ASN A 169 -40.68 -4.17 -26.52
C ASN A 169 -42.11 -4.70 -26.34
N GLU A 170 -43.13 -4.00 -26.90
CA GLU A 170 -44.55 -4.42 -26.89
C GLU A 170 -45.06 -4.78 -28.30
N SER A 171 -44.21 -5.45 -29.09
CA SER A 171 -44.72 -6.04 -30.39
C SER A 171 -44.26 -7.47 -30.53
#